data_2fad68af0c3f3760272693d150fc6050
#
_entry.id   2fad68af0c3f3760272693d150fc6050
#
_cell.length_a   1.000
_cell.length_b   1.000
_cell.length_c   1.000
_cell.angle_alpha   90.00
_cell.angle_beta   90.00
_cell.angle_gamma   90.00
#
_symmetry.space_group_name_H-M   'P 1'
#
loop_
_entity.id
_entity.type
_entity.pdbx_description
1 polymer ?
#
loop_
_entity_poly.entity_id
_entity_poly.type
_entity_poly.pdbx_seq_one_letter_code
_entity_poly.pdbx_strand_id
1 'polypeptide(L)'
;REEMVSKVAAITKFNIDQFAYMVKKMAGLPEGDGTLLDNCIMLWGSGLEDGNRHTRQNLPFIIAGRGGGTLNTGRFLSDVSGNQGDLLTTLLSCAGVPLDRPIGIATKEISELRVAGK
;
A
#
# COMPACT_ATOMS: atom_id res chain seq x y z
N ARG A 1 20.75 -18.95 13.61
CA ARG A 1 19.59 -18.05 13.64
C ARG A 1 19.86 -16.71 12.99
N GLU A 2 20.97 -16.04 13.30
CA GLU A 2 21.35 -14.75 12.71
C GLU A 2 21.52 -14.83 11.19
N GLU A 3 22.15 -15.90 10.69
CA GLU A 3 22.29 -16.12 9.24
C GLU A 3 20.93 -16.23 8.53
N MET A 4 19.96 -16.89 9.14
CA MET A 4 18.61 -17.01 8.56
C MET A 4 17.89 -15.67 8.53
N VAL A 5 18.00 -14.89 9.61
CA VAL A 5 17.42 -13.53 9.66
C VAL A 5 18.05 -12.63 8.60
N SER A 6 19.37 -12.70 8.45
CA SER A 6 20.12 -11.97 7.42
C SER A 6 19.64 -12.30 5.99
N LYS A 7 19.41 -13.58 5.71
CA LYS A 7 18.90 -14.03 4.41
C LYS A 7 17.49 -13.53 4.14
N VAL A 8 16.61 -13.61 5.13
CA VAL A 8 15.24 -13.11 5.01
C VAL A 8 15.23 -11.59 4.80
N ALA A 9 16.06 -10.85 5.54
CA ALA A 9 16.20 -9.41 5.36
C ALA A 9 16.68 -9.05 3.93
N ALA A 10 17.64 -9.82 3.39
CA ALA A 10 18.12 -9.61 2.03
C ALA A 10 17.03 -9.87 0.98
N ILE A 11 16.23 -10.91 1.16
CA ILE A 11 15.07 -11.21 0.28
C ILE A 11 14.03 -10.10 0.35
N THR A 12 13.71 -9.63 1.55
CA THR A 12 12.75 -8.54 1.75
C THR A 12 13.24 -7.26 1.08
N LYS A 13 14.54 -6.93 1.27
CA LYS A 13 15.14 -5.79 0.61
C LYS A 13 15.07 -5.90 -0.92
N PHE A 14 15.40 -7.07 -1.46
CA PHE A 14 15.29 -7.32 -2.90
C PHE A 14 13.87 -7.05 -3.41
N ASN A 15 12.85 -7.55 -2.72
CA ASN A 15 11.45 -7.34 -3.11
C ASN A 15 11.06 -5.85 -3.06
N ILE A 16 11.48 -5.14 -2.01
CA ILE A 16 11.23 -3.69 -1.89
C ILE A 16 11.95 -2.93 -3.00
N ASP A 17 13.17 -3.31 -3.35
CA ASP A 17 13.94 -2.70 -4.44
C ASP A 17 13.21 -2.86 -5.79
N GLN A 18 12.55 -4.01 -6.04
CA GLN A 18 11.73 -4.21 -7.24
C GLN A 18 10.51 -3.29 -7.25
N PHE A 19 9.84 -3.15 -6.12
CA PHE A 19 8.73 -2.21 -5.98
C PHE A 19 9.20 -0.77 -6.22
N ALA A 20 10.29 -0.36 -5.60
CA ALA A 20 10.88 0.96 -5.78
C ALA A 20 11.29 1.23 -7.24
N TYR A 21 11.84 0.24 -7.93
CA TYR A 21 12.16 0.33 -9.35
C TYR A 21 10.90 0.62 -10.19
N MET A 22 9.82 -0.10 -9.93
CA MET A 22 8.55 0.10 -10.64
C MET A 22 7.98 1.50 -10.37
N VAL A 23 7.96 1.93 -9.10
CA VAL A 23 7.50 3.27 -8.71
C VAL A 23 8.29 4.36 -9.44
N LYS A 24 9.62 4.23 -9.45
CA LYS A 24 10.50 5.17 -10.14
C LYS A 24 10.25 5.21 -11.65
N LYS A 25 10.04 4.04 -12.26
CA LYS A 25 9.72 3.94 -13.68
C LYS A 25 8.42 4.66 -14.03
N MET A 26 7.38 4.43 -13.23
CA MET A 26 6.08 5.08 -13.43
C MET A 26 6.12 6.58 -13.18
N ALA A 27 6.94 7.04 -12.25
CA ALA A 27 7.18 8.46 -12.02
C ALA A 27 7.89 9.17 -13.19
N GLY A 28 8.60 8.42 -14.02
CA GLY A 28 9.29 8.93 -15.20
C GLY A 28 8.47 8.86 -16.50
N LEU A 29 7.28 8.29 -16.49
CA LEU A 29 6.43 8.15 -17.66
C LEU A 29 5.36 9.25 -17.68
N PRO A 30 5.38 10.15 -18.68
CA PRO A 30 4.35 11.19 -18.81
C PRO A 30 2.96 10.59 -19.03
N GLU A 31 1.94 11.17 -18.42
CA GLU A 31 0.55 10.87 -18.64
C GLU A 31 -0.29 12.12 -18.38
N GLY A 32 -0.94 12.67 -19.42
CA GLY A 32 -1.65 13.92 -19.31
C GLY A 32 -0.73 15.06 -18.87
N ASP A 33 -1.15 15.81 -17.86
CA ASP A 33 -0.39 16.90 -17.27
C ASP A 33 0.60 16.45 -16.16
N GLY A 34 0.64 15.17 -15.89
CA GLY A 34 1.49 14.59 -14.84
C GLY A 34 2.23 13.35 -15.32
N THR A 35 2.35 12.41 -14.42
CA THR A 35 3.01 11.14 -14.68
C THR A 35 2.04 9.97 -14.46
N LEU A 36 2.41 8.80 -14.98
CA LEU A 36 1.65 7.58 -14.76
C LEU A 36 1.47 7.28 -13.27
N LEU A 37 2.48 7.61 -12.45
CA LEU A 37 2.40 7.42 -11.00
C LEU A 37 1.31 8.29 -10.35
N ASP A 38 1.06 9.49 -10.86
CA ASP A 38 0.01 10.38 -10.34
C ASP A 38 -1.38 9.75 -10.47
N ASN A 39 -1.59 8.90 -11.46
CA ASN A 39 -2.87 8.24 -11.74
C ASN A 39 -2.91 6.77 -11.31
N CYS A 40 -1.88 6.29 -10.63
CA CYS A 40 -1.79 4.91 -10.16
C CYS A 40 -2.02 4.77 -8.67
N ILE A 41 -2.42 3.57 -8.29
CA ILE A 41 -2.41 3.08 -6.91
C ILE A 41 -1.55 1.82 -6.91
N MET A 42 -0.45 1.86 -6.19
CA MET A 42 0.48 0.74 -6.05
C MET A 42 0.57 0.33 -4.59
N LEU A 43 0.40 -0.94 -4.33
CA LEU A 43 0.45 -1.51 -2.98
C LEU A 43 1.52 -2.60 -2.92
N TRP A 44 2.40 -2.48 -1.92
CA TRP A 44 3.31 -3.54 -1.51
C TRP A 44 3.09 -3.84 -0.04
N GLY A 45 3.13 -5.10 0.35
CA GLY A 45 2.96 -5.44 1.75
C GLY A 45 3.15 -6.92 2.03
N SER A 46 2.94 -7.28 3.28
CA SER A 46 3.01 -8.65 3.77
C SER A 46 1.75 -9.01 4.54
N GLY A 47 1.33 -10.27 4.43
CA GLY A 47 0.27 -10.84 5.26
C GLY A 47 0.75 -11.25 6.66
N LEU A 48 2.03 -11.08 6.95
CA LEU A 48 2.65 -11.42 8.24
C LEU A 48 3.55 -10.27 8.69
N GLU A 49 3.50 -9.95 9.99
CA GLU A 49 4.47 -9.07 10.64
C GLU A 49 5.77 -9.84 10.92
N ASP A 50 5.66 -10.93 11.67
CA ASP A 50 6.77 -11.83 11.98
C ASP A 50 6.57 -13.15 11.26
N GLY A 51 7.40 -13.43 10.26
CA GLY A 51 7.34 -14.63 9.45
C GLY A 51 7.63 -15.92 10.23
N ASN A 52 8.31 -15.85 11.37
CA ASN A 52 8.58 -17.01 12.22
C ASN A 52 7.38 -17.35 13.13
N ARG A 53 6.73 -16.32 13.68
CA ARG A 53 5.56 -16.46 14.56
C ARG A 53 4.24 -16.47 13.82
N HIS A 54 4.24 -16.09 12.55
CA HIS A 54 3.06 -15.92 11.72
C HIS A 54 2.03 -14.94 12.33
N THR A 55 2.52 -13.87 12.94
CA THR A 55 1.66 -12.82 13.48
C THR A 55 1.00 -12.03 12.37
N ARG A 56 -0.28 -11.72 12.55
CA ARG A 56 -1.11 -11.02 11.56
C ARG A 56 -1.56 -9.64 12.05
N GLN A 57 -0.83 -9.07 12.99
CA GLN A 57 -1.04 -7.73 13.50
C GLN A 57 0.09 -6.82 13.00
N ASN A 58 -0.14 -5.52 13.02
CA ASN A 58 0.86 -4.52 12.60
C ASN A 58 1.48 -4.82 11.23
N LEU A 59 0.65 -5.19 10.26
CA LEU A 59 1.11 -5.58 8.93
C LEU A 59 1.78 -4.39 8.23
N PRO A 60 2.98 -4.61 7.64
CA PRO A 60 3.66 -3.55 6.89
C PRO A 60 3.05 -3.39 5.51
N PHE A 61 2.64 -2.16 5.17
CA PHE A 61 2.18 -1.80 3.84
C PHE A 61 2.85 -0.53 3.35
N ILE A 62 3.17 -0.50 2.06
CA ILE A 62 3.66 0.69 1.37
C ILE A 62 2.68 0.99 0.24
N ILE A 63 2.20 2.22 0.19
CA ILE A 63 1.32 2.71 -0.86
C ILE A 63 2.06 3.80 -1.63
N ALA A 64 2.12 3.65 -2.94
CA ALA A 64 2.69 4.64 -3.84
C ALA A 64 1.65 5.04 -4.89
N GLY A 65 1.85 6.24 -5.44
CA GLY A 65 0.91 6.82 -6.39
C GLY A 65 -0.10 7.74 -5.73
N ARG A 66 -0.79 8.51 -6.55
CA ARG A 66 -1.76 9.51 -6.08
C ARG A 66 -3.20 9.12 -6.35
N GLY A 67 -3.44 8.01 -7.06
CA GLY A 67 -4.78 7.56 -7.38
C GLY A 67 -5.63 8.61 -8.09
N GLY A 68 -5.03 9.39 -9.00
CA GLY A 68 -5.72 10.49 -9.66
C GLY A 68 -6.04 11.67 -8.73
N GLY A 69 -5.30 11.82 -7.65
CA GLY A 69 -5.48 12.90 -6.66
C GLY A 69 -6.33 12.52 -5.45
N THR A 70 -6.70 11.25 -5.31
CA THR A 70 -7.50 10.77 -4.17
C THR A 70 -6.65 10.36 -2.97
N LEU A 71 -5.40 9.90 -3.20
CA LEU A 71 -4.49 9.41 -2.17
C LEU A 71 -3.51 10.47 -1.70
N ASN A 72 -3.35 10.57 -0.39
CA ASN A 72 -2.36 11.42 0.26
C ASN A 72 -1.14 10.59 0.67
N THR A 73 -0.25 10.35 -0.30
CA THR A 73 0.98 9.56 -0.14
C THR A 73 2.20 10.41 0.20
N GLY A 74 3.37 9.77 0.37
CA GLY A 74 4.62 10.45 0.70
C GLY A 74 4.79 10.73 2.19
N ARG A 75 4.15 9.96 3.06
CA ARG A 75 4.19 10.12 4.52
C ARG A 75 4.16 8.78 5.24
N PHE A 76 4.55 8.79 6.49
CA PHE A 76 4.50 7.63 7.37
C PHE A 76 3.32 7.74 8.33
N LEU A 77 2.54 6.65 8.45
CA LEU A 77 1.41 6.55 9.36
C LEU A 77 1.67 5.39 10.33
N SER A 78 1.88 5.69 11.61
CA SER A 78 2.19 4.70 12.66
C SER A 78 0.95 4.14 13.36
N ASP A 79 -0.11 4.92 13.45
CA ASP A 79 -1.27 4.62 14.30
C ASP A 79 -2.57 4.51 13.49
N VAL A 80 -2.52 3.81 12.37
CA VAL A 80 -3.70 3.58 11.55
C VAL A 80 -4.49 2.41 12.12
N SER A 81 -5.75 2.66 12.45
CA SER A 81 -6.69 1.64 12.90
C SER A 81 -7.48 1.07 11.74
N GLY A 82 -7.49 -0.24 11.61
CA GLY A 82 -8.25 -0.95 10.59
C GLY A 82 -7.68 -2.34 10.32
N ASN A 83 -8.31 -3.05 9.41
CA ASN A 83 -7.86 -4.35 8.93
C ASN A 83 -7.49 -4.27 7.44
N GLN A 84 -6.93 -5.36 6.91
CA GLN A 84 -6.53 -5.41 5.50
C GLN A 84 -7.72 -5.23 4.55
N GLY A 85 -8.90 -5.70 4.92
CA GLY A 85 -10.13 -5.48 4.16
C GLY A 85 -10.50 -3.99 4.08
N ASP A 86 -10.34 -3.26 5.19
CA ASP A 86 -10.54 -1.81 5.24
C ASP A 86 -9.57 -1.08 4.30
N LEU A 87 -8.29 -1.51 4.29
CA LEU A 87 -7.28 -0.97 3.39
C LEU A 87 -7.68 -1.18 1.92
N LEU A 88 -8.00 -2.42 1.54
CA LEU A 88 -8.38 -2.75 0.16
C LEU A 88 -9.66 -2.04 -0.27
N THR A 89 -10.66 -1.95 0.63
CA THR A 89 -11.88 -1.19 0.39
C THR A 89 -11.57 0.27 0.09
N THR A 90 -10.69 0.88 0.89
CA THR A 90 -10.28 2.27 0.70
C THR A 90 -9.60 2.47 -0.67
N LEU A 91 -8.66 1.59 -1.02
CA LEU A 91 -7.94 1.70 -2.29
C LEU A 91 -8.87 1.51 -3.50
N LEU A 92 -9.82 0.59 -3.43
CA LEU A 92 -10.82 0.41 -4.49
C LEU A 92 -11.74 1.63 -4.62
N SER A 93 -12.16 2.19 -3.50
CA SER A 93 -12.93 3.44 -3.48
C SER A 93 -12.14 4.58 -4.14
N CYS A 94 -10.86 4.71 -3.80
CA CYS A 94 -9.98 5.70 -4.44
C CYS A 94 -9.81 5.47 -5.95
N ALA A 95 -9.89 4.22 -6.39
CA ALA A 95 -9.85 3.85 -7.81
C ALA A 95 -11.19 4.04 -8.53
N GLY A 96 -12.24 4.46 -7.83
CA GLY A 96 -13.57 4.65 -8.39
C GLY A 96 -14.33 3.34 -8.65
N VAL A 97 -13.95 2.26 -7.97
CA VAL A 97 -14.62 0.95 -8.09
C VAL A 97 -15.70 0.83 -7.03
N PRO A 98 -16.98 0.79 -7.42
CA PRO A 98 -18.06 0.59 -6.45
C PRO A 98 -18.03 -0.84 -5.89
N LEU A 99 -18.37 -0.97 -4.62
CA LEU A 99 -18.45 -2.27 -3.94
C LEU A 99 -19.87 -2.50 -3.45
N ASP A 100 -20.46 -3.62 -3.88
CA ASP A 100 -21.80 -4.04 -3.43
C ASP A 100 -21.77 -4.69 -2.05
N ARG A 101 -20.60 -5.12 -1.61
CA ARG A 101 -20.40 -5.78 -0.31
C ARG A 101 -18.99 -5.52 0.22
N PRO A 102 -18.79 -5.60 1.55
CA PRO A 102 -17.47 -5.46 2.12
C PRO A 102 -16.47 -6.52 1.62
N ILE A 103 -15.19 -6.16 1.56
CA ILE A 103 -14.10 -7.10 1.30
C ILE A 103 -13.74 -7.80 2.63
N GLY A 104 -13.93 -9.11 2.68
CA GLY A 104 -13.62 -9.89 3.86
C GLY A 104 -14.37 -9.37 5.09
N ILE A 105 -13.61 -8.95 6.10
CA ILE A 105 -14.13 -8.41 7.36
C ILE A 105 -14.08 -6.88 7.41
N ALA A 106 -14.00 -6.21 6.27
CA ALA A 106 -13.99 -4.74 6.22
C ALA A 106 -15.26 -4.15 6.81
N THR A 107 -15.11 -3.09 7.60
CA THR A 107 -16.23 -2.37 8.22
C THR A 107 -16.23 -0.88 7.90
N LYS A 108 -15.13 -0.35 7.38
CA LYS A 108 -14.94 1.08 7.13
C LYS A 108 -13.88 1.33 6.05
N GLU A 109 -13.76 2.56 5.61
CA GLU A 109 -12.59 3.06 4.91
C GLU A 109 -11.57 3.61 5.93
N ILE A 110 -10.31 3.63 5.55
CA ILE A 110 -9.23 4.28 6.31
C ILE A 110 -9.09 5.70 5.77
N SER A 111 -9.79 6.64 6.40
CA SER A 111 -9.89 8.03 5.91
C SER A 111 -8.55 8.76 5.86
N GLU A 112 -7.60 8.37 6.71
CA GLU A 112 -6.24 8.95 6.76
C GLU A 112 -5.46 8.77 5.46
N LEU A 113 -5.82 7.80 4.63
CA LEU A 113 -5.16 7.56 3.35
C LEU A 113 -5.60 8.55 2.26
N ARG A 114 -6.74 9.18 2.42
CA ARG A 114 -7.33 10.04 1.40
C ARG A 114 -6.87 11.49 1.53
N VAL A 115 -6.86 12.18 0.40
CA VAL A 115 -6.79 13.64 0.41
C VAL A 115 -8.09 14.18 0.99
N ALA A 116 -8.01 15.18 1.87
CA ALA A 116 -9.20 15.77 2.51
C ALA A 116 -10.21 16.26 1.47
N GLY A 117 -11.47 15.87 1.62
CA GLY A 117 -12.55 16.24 0.71
C GLY A 117 -12.61 15.47 -0.61
N LYS A 118 -11.83 14.39 -0.71
CA LYS A 118 -11.76 13.55 -1.93
C LYS A 118 -12.23 12.12 -1.68
#